data_0ef943c91bc8d873d9a55d8c105e843f
#
_entry.id   0ef943c91bc8d873d9a55d8c105e843f
#
_cell.length_a   1.000
_cell.length_b   1.000
_cell.length_c   1.000
_cell.angle_alpha   90.00
_cell.angle_beta   90.00
_cell.angle_gamma   90.00
#
_symmetry.space_group_name_H-M   'P 1'
#
loop_
_entity.id
_entity.type
_entity.pdbx_description
1 polymer ?
#
loop_
_entity_poly.entity_id
_entity_poly.type
_entity_poly.pdbx_seq_one_letter_code
_entity_poly.pdbx_strand_id
1 'polypeptide(L)' 'TDDQQKAIYAQFTATTGKQPEDDAEAFAAWVKENYGWANAAPGGFF' A
#
# COMPACT_ATOMS: atom_id res chain seq x y z
N THR A 1 -1.85 -7.45 -8.84
CA THR A 1 -1.16 -8.74 -8.77
C THR A 1 -0.34 -8.85 -7.49
N ASP A 2 0.02 -10.06 -7.12
CA ASP A 2 0.81 -10.30 -5.92
C ASP A 2 2.16 -9.58 -5.99
N ASP A 3 2.77 -9.54 -7.16
CA ASP A 3 4.05 -8.86 -7.32
C ASP A 3 3.92 -7.36 -7.07
N GLN A 4 2.83 -6.75 -7.53
CA GLN A 4 2.59 -5.34 -7.27
C GLN A 4 2.35 -5.08 -5.78
N GLN A 5 1.60 -5.95 -5.12
CA GLN A 5 1.36 -5.83 -3.69
C GLN A 5 2.66 -5.91 -2.91
N LYS A 6 3.50 -6.86 -3.25
CA LYS A 6 4.79 -7.01 -2.58
C LYS A 6 5.68 -5.78 -2.77
N ALA A 7 5.68 -5.23 -3.98
CA ALA A 7 6.47 -4.04 -4.27
C ALA A 7 5.98 -2.84 -3.46
N ILE A 8 4.67 -2.68 -3.35
CA ILE A 8 4.08 -1.57 -2.60
C ILE A 8 4.35 -1.73 -1.10
N TYR A 9 4.23 -2.96 -0.59
CA TYR A 9 4.54 -3.23 0.82
C TYR A 9 6.00 -2.90 1.13
N ALA A 10 6.91 -3.34 0.26
CA ALA A 10 8.33 -3.06 0.45
C ALA A 10 8.62 -1.56 0.42
N GLN A 11 7.97 -0.84 -0.48
CA GLN A 11 8.15 0.60 -0.60
C GLN A 11 7.61 1.32 0.65
N PHE A 12 6.46 0.90 1.15
CA PHE A 12 5.91 1.47 2.37
C PHE A 12 6.88 1.29 3.54
N THR A 13 7.40 0.08 3.70
CA THR A 13 8.34 -0.23 4.77
C THR A 13 9.62 0.60 4.63
N ALA A 14 10.15 0.72 3.41
CA ALA A 14 11.36 1.49 3.17
C ALA A 14 11.15 2.98 3.43
N THR A 15 9.95 3.49 3.15
CA THR A 15 9.65 4.91 3.28
C THR A 15 9.33 5.29 4.71
N THR A 16 8.54 4.46 5.41
CA THR A 16 8.03 4.81 6.74
C THR A 16 8.71 4.08 7.88
N GLY A 17 9.39 2.99 7.60
CA GLY A 17 9.99 2.14 8.62
C GLY A 17 8.99 1.27 9.35
N LYS A 18 7.75 1.20 8.85
CA LYS A 18 6.67 0.43 9.48
C LYS A 18 6.26 -0.73 8.60
N GLN A 19 5.65 -1.74 9.22
CA GLN A 19 5.07 -2.85 8.49
C GLN A 19 3.60 -2.55 8.19
N PRO A 20 3.10 -2.90 6.98
CA PRO A 20 1.69 -2.66 6.67
C PRO A 20 0.73 -3.35 7.64
N GLU A 21 1.11 -4.51 8.15
CA GLU A 21 0.28 -5.28 9.07
C GLU A 21 0.22 -4.67 10.46
N ASP A 22 1.23 -3.88 10.83
CA ASP A 22 1.28 -3.24 12.15
C ASP A 22 0.45 -1.97 12.21
N ASP A 23 0.31 -1.28 11.07
CA ASP A 23 -0.46 -0.03 11.01
C ASP A 23 -1.20 0.04 9.69
N ALA A 24 -2.28 -0.74 9.60
CA ALA A 24 -3.05 -0.85 8.37
C ALA A 24 -3.66 0.48 7.94
N GLU A 25 -4.04 1.32 8.89
CA GLU A 25 -4.62 2.63 8.57
C GLU A 25 -3.59 3.54 7.92
N ALA A 26 -2.38 3.55 8.46
CA ALA A 26 -1.30 4.35 7.89
C ALA A 26 -0.93 3.84 6.51
N PHE A 27 -0.91 2.52 6.34
CA PHE A 27 -0.64 1.92 5.04
C PHE A 27 -1.71 2.30 4.02
N ALA A 28 -2.98 2.21 4.39
CA ALA A 28 -4.07 2.57 3.50
C ALA A 28 -4.00 4.03 3.06
N ALA A 29 -3.72 4.93 4.00
CA ALA A 29 -3.58 6.35 3.69
C ALA A 29 -2.38 6.61 2.79
N TRP A 30 -1.28 5.92 3.06
CA TRP A 30 -0.06 6.08 2.26
C TRP A 30 -0.27 5.59 0.82
N VAL A 31 -0.94 4.45 0.66
CA VAL A 31 -1.24 3.91 -0.67
C VAL A 31 -2.17 4.86 -1.41
N LYS A 32 -3.21 5.36 -0.75
CA LYS A 32 -4.14 6.30 -1.36
C LYS A 32 -3.41 7.56 -1.85
N GLU A 33 -2.45 8.03 -1.09
CA GLU A 33 -1.72 9.25 -1.43
C GLU A 33 -0.71 9.02 -2.54
N ASN A 34 -0.02 7.88 -2.52
CA ASN A 34 1.07 7.60 -3.45
C ASN A 34 0.64 6.74 -4.63
N TYR A 35 -0.39 5.95 -4.46
CA TYR A 35 -0.90 5.01 -5.46
C TYR A 35 -2.42 5.10 -5.51
N GLY A 36 -2.94 6.31 -5.71
CA GLY A 36 -4.39 6.51 -5.74
C GLY A 36 -5.11 5.62 -6.73
N TRP A 37 -4.43 5.27 -7.83
CA TRP A 37 -4.99 4.40 -8.85
C TRP A 37 -5.35 3.01 -8.29
N ALA A 38 -4.57 2.51 -7.36
CA ALA A 38 -4.80 1.17 -6.80
C ALA A 38 -6.11 1.11 -6.01
N ASN A 39 -6.46 2.22 -5.38
CA ASN A 39 -7.68 2.29 -4.59
C ASN A 39 -8.90 2.50 -5.47
N ALA A 40 -8.72 3.09 -6.66
CA ALA A 40 -9.80 3.37 -7.60
C ALA A 40 -10.04 2.23 -8.58
N ALA A 41 -9.11 1.28 -8.70
CA ALA A 41 -9.23 0.19 -9.66
C ALA A 41 -10.38 -0.75 -9.30
N PRO A 42 -11.08 -1.30 -10.30
CA PRO A 42 -12.10 -2.31 -10.06
C PRO A 42 -11.51 -3.51 -9.33
N GLY A 43 -12.18 -3.93 -8.28
CA GLY A 43 -11.66 -4.99 -7.44
C GLY A 43 -10.60 -4.54 -6.46
N GLY A 44 -10.06 -3.36 -6.67
CA GLY A 44 -9.20 -2.66 -5.73
C GLY A 44 -7.93 -3.37 -5.30
N PHE A 45 -7.11 -2.61 -4.60
CA PHE A 45 -5.93 -3.14 -3.93
C PHE A 45 -6.31 -3.72 -2.56
N PHE A 46 -7.30 -3.13 -1.95
CA PHE A 46 -7.77 -3.53 -0.63
C PHE A 46 -9.02 -4.35 -0.69
#